data_b46ffa15f5ab72b3b25ac169aee2de71
#
_entry.id   b46ffa15f5ab72b3b25ac169aee2de71
#
_cell.length_a   1.000
_cell.length_b   1.000
_cell.length_c   1.000
_cell.angle_alpha   90.00
_cell.angle_beta   90.00
_cell.angle_gamma   90.00
#
_symmetry.space_group_name_H-M   'P 1'
#
loop_
_entity.id
_entity.type
_entity.pdbx_description
1 polymer ?
#
loop_
_entity_poly.entity_id
_entity_poly.type
_entity_poly.pdbx_seq_one_letter_code
_entity_poly.pdbx_strand_id
1 'polypeptide(L)'
;MPVRPAPSDTEVAARLAERTLELVNVPSESRQEAALASHVARVLRDGGAEVSELGDSCVYARPPGTSPAVLLAGHLDTVPAQENIPGSLDGDRVHGLGASDMKGALAVMIELVLAGAPYGALFFPREELPSTESALVPLLQRSAVEAEFVVMMEPTDGELHAGCVGNINAVWTFRGQSGHSARPWAADNAITRAALGVAGLASVPVLPVQFHELTFFEVASVTQISGGIANNVIPETCTASVNFRYAPGRTPEEAEQRLRSLCVGGELEITGNAGSAPVALDHPFAQRLIAAGELAVAPKQAWTPVAEFAQFGFPAVNFGPGSPSHAHRRDESIEIARLLHAHRVLEAFAA
;
A
#
# COMPACT_ATOMS: atom_id res chain seq x y z
N MET A 1 29.57 -20.02 26.88
CA MET A 1 29.67 -18.55 26.81
C MET A 1 28.53 -17.98 27.65
N PRO A 2 28.72 -16.88 28.41
CA PRO A 2 27.62 -16.28 29.13
C PRO A 2 26.55 -15.83 28.13
N VAL A 3 25.30 -16.22 28.35
CA VAL A 3 24.15 -15.78 27.56
C VAL A 3 24.06 -14.26 27.74
N ARG A 4 24.18 -13.52 26.65
CA ARG A 4 24.02 -12.05 26.67
C ARG A 4 22.57 -11.79 27.08
N PRO A 5 22.29 -10.92 28.04
CA PRO A 5 20.90 -10.60 28.41
C PRO A 5 20.17 -10.04 27.19
N ALA A 6 18.87 -10.32 27.09
CA ALA A 6 18.02 -9.74 26.06
C ALA A 6 18.09 -8.20 26.16
N PRO A 7 18.10 -7.47 25.01
CA PRO A 7 18.16 -6.02 25.01
C PRO A 7 16.90 -5.43 25.68
N SER A 8 17.09 -4.35 26.41
CA SER A 8 15.99 -3.58 27.01
C SER A 8 15.15 -2.88 25.93
N ASP A 9 13.91 -2.51 26.29
CA ASP A 9 13.03 -1.74 25.41
C ASP A 9 13.67 -0.44 24.95
N THR A 10 14.42 0.23 25.83
CA THR A 10 15.14 1.47 25.51
C THR A 10 16.21 1.25 24.43
N GLU A 11 16.97 0.15 24.54
CA GLU A 11 17.99 -0.18 23.53
C GLU A 11 17.37 -0.58 22.19
N VAL A 12 16.27 -1.33 22.20
CA VAL A 12 15.54 -1.68 20.98
C VAL A 12 14.96 -0.43 20.34
N ALA A 13 14.27 0.43 21.10
CA ALA A 13 13.68 1.66 20.62
C ALA A 13 14.73 2.60 19.98
N ALA A 14 15.89 2.74 20.62
CA ALA A 14 16.99 3.55 20.08
C ALA A 14 17.49 3.01 18.73
N ARG A 15 17.72 1.70 18.62
CA ARG A 15 18.15 1.07 17.34
C ARG A 15 17.11 1.22 16.24
N LEU A 16 15.82 1.06 16.57
CA LEU A 16 14.73 1.22 15.59
C LEU A 16 14.66 2.67 15.10
N ALA A 17 14.81 3.66 15.99
CA ALA A 17 14.84 5.06 15.63
C ALA A 17 16.03 5.40 14.72
N GLU A 18 17.24 4.96 15.11
CA GLU A 18 18.47 5.15 14.33
C GLU A 18 18.36 4.49 12.95
N ARG A 19 17.88 3.23 12.88
CA ARG A 19 17.68 2.52 11.63
C ARG A 19 16.65 3.20 10.75
N THR A 20 15.52 3.64 11.32
CA THR A 20 14.49 4.37 10.56
C THR A 20 15.08 5.65 9.96
N LEU A 21 15.79 6.45 10.76
CA LEU A 21 16.44 7.69 10.29
C LEU A 21 17.49 7.42 9.21
N GLU A 22 18.29 6.34 9.36
CA GLU A 22 19.25 5.89 8.35
C GLU A 22 18.55 5.61 7.01
N LEU A 23 17.45 4.83 7.02
CA LEU A 23 16.70 4.49 5.82
C LEU A 23 16.00 5.71 5.20
N VAL A 24 15.43 6.60 6.00
CA VAL A 24 14.82 7.86 5.55
C VAL A 24 15.83 8.70 4.77
N ASN A 25 17.08 8.74 5.22
CA ASN A 25 18.14 9.53 4.60
C ASN A 25 18.74 8.90 3.32
N VAL A 26 18.28 7.72 2.92
CA VAL A 26 18.58 7.15 1.60
C VAL A 26 17.40 7.42 0.67
N PRO A 27 17.51 8.35 -0.31
CA PRO A 27 16.44 8.63 -1.25
C PRO A 27 16.01 7.38 -2.02
N SER A 28 14.70 7.18 -2.17
CA SER A 28 14.13 6.02 -2.86
C SER A 28 12.75 6.34 -3.46
N GLU A 29 12.60 7.50 -4.09
CA GLU A 29 11.37 7.77 -4.86
C GLU A 29 11.15 6.66 -5.89
N SER A 30 9.89 6.34 -6.18
CA SER A 30 9.53 5.27 -7.10
C SER A 30 10.34 5.31 -8.39
N ARG A 31 10.88 4.17 -8.81
CA ARG A 31 11.86 3.93 -9.89
C ARG A 31 13.32 4.35 -9.56
N GLN A 32 13.62 4.79 -8.33
CA GLN A 32 14.96 5.18 -7.88
C GLN A 32 15.41 4.41 -6.63
N GLU A 33 14.86 3.23 -6.38
CA GLU A 33 15.02 2.46 -5.13
C GLU A 33 16.36 1.71 -5.03
N ALA A 34 17.14 1.63 -6.11
CA ALA A 34 18.34 0.79 -6.19
C ALA A 34 19.36 1.09 -5.08
N ALA A 35 19.50 2.36 -4.69
CA ALA A 35 20.42 2.75 -3.62
C ALA A 35 19.96 2.21 -2.25
N LEU A 36 18.64 2.31 -1.96
CA LEU A 36 18.07 1.81 -0.71
C LEU A 36 18.09 0.26 -0.70
N ALA A 37 17.75 -0.40 -1.80
CA ALA A 37 17.82 -1.86 -1.92
C ALA A 37 19.24 -2.38 -1.62
N SER A 38 20.26 -1.78 -2.25
CA SER A 38 21.66 -2.12 -2.01
C SER A 38 22.08 -1.86 -0.57
N HIS A 39 21.60 -0.76 0.04
CA HIS A 39 21.88 -0.43 1.42
C HIS A 39 21.26 -1.49 2.37
N VAL A 40 19.99 -1.84 2.20
CA VAL A 40 19.30 -2.88 2.99
C VAL A 40 20.01 -4.23 2.85
N ALA A 41 20.34 -4.64 1.62
CA ALA A 41 21.05 -5.89 1.37
C ALA A 41 22.43 -5.93 2.07
N ARG A 42 23.16 -4.83 2.07
CA ARG A 42 24.45 -4.70 2.75
C ARG A 42 24.28 -4.79 4.27
N VAL A 43 23.38 -4.02 4.85
CA VAL A 43 23.11 -4.03 6.31
C VAL A 43 22.78 -5.44 6.81
N LEU A 44 21.90 -6.13 6.12
CA LEU A 44 21.48 -7.49 6.48
C LEU A 44 22.64 -8.50 6.33
N ARG A 45 23.42 -8.40 5.25
CA ARG A 45 24.57 -9.28 5.00
C ARG A 45 25.68 -9.06 6.02
N ASP A 46 26.01 -7.80 6.32
CA ASP A 46 27.03 -7.44 7.32
C ASP A 46 26.60 -7.88 8.73
N GLY A 47 25.31 -7.90 9.01
CA GLY A 47 24.73 -8.42 10.24
C GLY A 47 24.59 -9.94 10.31
N GLY A 48 24.99 -10.67 9.25
CA GLY A 48 25.06 -12.14 9.23
C GLY A 48 23.81 -12.84 8.72
N ALA A 49 22.84 -12.14 8.14
CA ALA A 49 21.69 -12.76 7.50
C ALA A 49 22.05 -13.40 6.15
N GLU A 50 21.31 -14.43 5.74
CA GLU A 50 21.32 -14.91 4.36
C GLU A 50 20.53 -13.94 3.50
N VAL A 51 21.19 -13.34 2.48
CA VAL A 51 20.60 -12.32 1.61
C VAL A 51 20.65 -12.76 0.15
N SER A 52 19.49 -12.72 -0.51
CA SER A 52 19.33 -12.96 -1.94
C SER A 52 18.82 -11.69 -2.63
N GLU A 53 19.59 -11.18 -3.59
CA GLU A 53 19.16 -10.10 -4.48
C GLU A 53 18.42 -10.73 -5.65
N LEU A 54 17.10 -10.52 -5.71
CA LEU A 54 16.20 -11.21 -6.63
C LEU A 54 16.02 -10.48 -7.97
N GLY A 55 16.84 -9.47 -8.21
CA GLY A 55 16.72 -8.58 -9.37
C GLY A 55 15.67 -7.47 -9.15
N ASP A 56 15.68 -6.48 -10.06
CA ASP A 56 14.74 -5.37 -10.05
C ASP A 56 14.59 -4.68 -8.68
N SER A 57 15.72 -4.50 -7.98
CA SER A 57 15.81 -3.96 -6.61
C SER A 57 15.03 -4.75 -5.54
N CYS A 58 14.60 -5.98 -5.82
CA CYS A 58 14.01 -6.86 -4.81
C CYS A 58 15.09 -7.54 -3.98
N VAL A 59 14.96 -7.48 -2.66
CA VAL A 59 15.87 -8.10 -1.69
C VAL A 59 15.08 -9.04 -0.79
N TYR A 60 15.53 -10.30 -0.69
CA TYR A 60 15.03 -11.27 0.27
C TYR A 60 16.11 -11.61 1.30
N ALA A 61 15.73 -11.64 2.57
CA ALA A 61 16.65 -12.00 3.64
C ALA A 61 15.98 -12.91 4.68
N ARG A 62 16.80 -13.72 5.36
CA ARG A 62 16.38 -14.60 6.45
C ARG A 62 17.55 -14.89 7.39
N PRO A 63 17.30 -15.33 8.62
CA PRO A 63 18.33 -15.88 9.48
C PRO A 63 18.99 -17.11 8.83
N PRO A 64 20.32 -17.32 8.99
CA PRO A 64 21.03 -18.42 8.35
C PRO A 64 20.44 -19.79 8.68
N GLY A 65 20.34 -20.64 7.66
CA GLY A 65 19.90 -22.05 7.83
C GLY A 65 18.43 -22.22 8.19
N THR A 66 17.60 -21.18 8.07
CA THR A 66 16.14 -21.23 8.36
C THR A 66 15.31 -21.38 7.07
N SER A 67 14.08 -21.90 7.24
CA SER A 67 13.03 -21.89 6.22
C SER A 67 11.78 -21.29 6.84
N PRO A 68 11.66 -19.95 6.85
CA PRO A 68 10.59 -19.26 7.54
C PRO A 68 9.22 -19.55 6.92
N ALA A 69 8.24 -19.94 7.77
CA ALA A 69 6.85 -20.08 7.36
C ALA A 69 6.15 -18.72 7.16
N VAL A 70 6.63 -17.68 7.84
CA VAL A 70 6.08 -16.33 7.78
C VAL A 70 7.03 -15.39 7.06
N LEU A 71 6.48 -14.68 6.09
CA LEU A 71 7.16 -13.63 5.33
C LEU A 71 6.69 -12.26 5.80
N LEU A 72 7.61 -11.41 6.26
CA LEU A 72 7.38 -9.98 6.40
C LEU A 72 7.69 -9.32 5.05
N ALA A 73 6.80 -8.50 4.53
CA ALA A 73 6.97 -7.83 3.25
C ALA A 73 6.81 -6.32 3.39
N GLY A 74 7.63 -5.56 2.68
CA GLY A 74 7.58 -4.11 2.69
C GLY A 74 8.16 -3.48 1.45
N HIS A 75 7.61 -2.31 1.05
CA HIS A 75 8.10 -1.59 -0.12
C HIS A 75 9.23 -0.62 0.22
N LEU A 76 10.13 -0.46 -0.75
CA LEU A 76 11.32 0.40 -0.65
C LEU A 76 11.04 1.82 -1.11
N ASP A 77 10.09 1.98 -2.04
CA ASP A 77 9.83 3.25 -2.67
C ASP A 77 9.02 4.21 -1.78
N THR A 78 9.05 5.45 -2.18
CA THR A 78 8.27 6.54 -1.60
C THR A 78 7.66 7.37 -2.72
N VAL A 79 6.60 8.11 -2.39
CA VAL A 79 6.13 9.22 -3.23
C VAL A 79 7.23 10.29 -3.40
N PRO A 80 7.07 11.25 -4.35
CA PRO A 80 8.02 12.34 -4.52
C PRO A 80 8.23 13.16 -3.25
N ALA A 81 9.48 13.58 -3.01
CA ALA A 81 9.86 14.38 -1.85
C ALA A 81 9.15 15.75 -1.83
N GLN A 82 8.76 16.18 -0.64
CA GLN A 82 8.07 17.44 -0.37
C GLN A 82 8.88 18.33 0.60
N GLU A 83 10.20 18.46 0.36
CA GLU A 83 11.16 19.15 1.24
C GLU A 83 11.26 18.49 2.63
N ASN A 84 11.02 17.18 2.70
CA ASN A 84 11.04 16.37 3.92
C ASN A 84 12.19 15.33 3.93
N ILE A 85 13.25 15.62 3.18
CA ILE A 85 14.57 14.96 3.23
C ILE A 85 15.61 16.09 3.36
N PRO A 86 16.63 15.97 4.23
CA PRO A 86 16.91 14.84 5.13
C PRO A 86 15.91 14.74 6.27
N GLY A 87 15.76 13.50 6.79
CA GLY A 87 14.98 13.25 8.00
C GLY A 87 15.67 13.76 9.27
N SER A 88 14.93 13.79 10.35
CA SER A 88 15.43 14.18 11.67
C SER A 88 14.81 13.35 12.78
N LEU A 89 15.52 13.25 13.90
CA LEU A 89 15.00 12.73 15.16
C LEU A 89 14.67 13.91 16.07
N ASP A 90 13.43 14.04 16.49
CA ASP A 90 12.99 15.07 17.41
C ASP A 90 12.10 14.45 18.51
N GLY A 91 12.62 14.49 19.75
CA GLY A 91 11.95 13.89 20.89
C GLY A 91 11.71 12.39 20.70
N ASP A 92 10.44 12.01 20.61
CA ASP A 92 9.96 10.65 20.50
C ASP A 92 9.58 10.24 19.06
N ARG A 93 9.94 11.05 18.05
CA ARG A 93 9.54 10.85 16.65
C ARG A 93 10.72 10.89 15.69
N VAL A 94 10.66 10.05 14.66
CA VAL A 94 11.49 10.17 13.46
C VAL A 94 10.66 10.88 12.40
N HIS A 95 11.16 12.00 11.88
CA HIS A 95 10.54 12.79 10.82
C HIS A 95 11.24 12.55 9.49
N GLY A 96 10.49 12.54 8.42
CA GLY A 96 11.02 12.48 7.05
C GLY A 96 10.18 11.59 6.13
N LEU A 97 10.48 11.68 4.84
CA LEU A 97 9.77 10.95 3.79
C LEU A 97 9.92 9.43 3.97
N GLY A 98 8.80 8.73 3.98
CA GLY A 98 8.75 7.28 4.18
C GLY A 98 8.90 6.86 5.64
N ALA A 99 9.02 7.78 6.61
CA ALA A 99 9.15 7.40 8.02
C ALA A 99 7.95 6.56 8.48
N SER A 100 6.74 6.92 8.07
CA SER A 100 5.50 6.19 8.33
C SER A 100 5.19 5.18 7.23
N ASP A 101 5.46 5.52 5.96
CA ASP A 101 5.12 4.73 4.78
C ASP A 101 6.34 4.52 3.86
N MET A 102 7.15 3.41 4.03
CA MET A 102 7.03 2.52 5.19
C MET A 102 8.43 2.16 5.77
N LYS A 103 9.42 3.09 5.68
CA LYS A 103 10.83 2.84 6.10
C LYS A 103 10.95 2.51 7.60
N GLY A 104 10.03 3.02 8.43
CA GLY A 104 9.93 2.61 9.83
C GLY A 104 9.62 1.13 9.98
N ALA A 105 8.72 0.60 9.17
CA ALA A 105 8.43 -0.83 9.13
C ALA A 105 9.61 -1.64 8.57
N LEU A 106 10.31 -1.14 7.53
CA LEU A 106 11.53 -1.78 7.03
C LEU A 106 12.60 -1.88 8.11
N ALA A 107 12.74 -0.86 8.97
CA ALA A 107 13.64 -0.88 10.12
C ALA A 107 13.27 -2.01 11.10
N VAL A 108 11.98 -2.19 11.41
CA VAL A 108 11.50 -3.29 12.25
C VAL A 108 11.84 -4.65 11.61
N MET A 109 11.59 -4.83 10.32
CA MET A 109 11.91 -6.06 9.58
C MET A 109 13.41 -6.38 9.65
N ILE A 110 14.26 -5.39 9.41
CA ILE A 110 15.73 -5.56 9.46
C ILE A 110 16.18 -5.99 10.85
N GLU A 111 15.75 -5.28 11.91
CA GLU A 111 16.16 -5.57 13.29
C GLU A 111 15.68 -6.96 13.75
N LEU A 112 14.48 -7.41 13.34
CA LEU A 112 13.99 -8.76 13.64
C LEU A 112 14.83 -9.84 12.96
N VAL A 113 15.18 -9.69 11.68
CA VAL A 113 16.03 -10.66 10.97
C VAL A 113 17.42 -10.71 11.60
N LEU A 114 18.01 -9.55 11.93
CA LEU A 114 19.32 -9.47 12.58
C LEU A 114 19.31 -10.03 14.03
N ALA A 115 18.19 -9.98 14.70
CA ALA A 115 18.00 -10.64 15.99
C ALA A 115 17.80 -12.16 15.89
N GLY A 116 17.69 -12.72 14.67
CA GLY A 116 17.50 -14.15 14.43
C GLY A 116 16.06 -14.61 14.54
N ALA A 117 15.08 -13.71 14.53
CA ALA A 117 13.67 -14.07 14.51
C ALA A 117 13.34 -14.88 13.24
N PRO A 118 12.51 -15.95 13.31
CA PRO A 118 12.33 -16.93 12.23
C PRO A 118 11.43 -16.41 11.10
N TYR A 119 11.75 -15.22 10.58
CA TYR A 119 11.04 -14.56 9.49
C TYR A 119 11.86 -14.56 8.20
N GLY A 120 11.20 -14.76 7.06
CA GLY A 120 11.65 -14.20 5.81
C GLY A 120 11.31 -12.72 5.76
N ALA A 121 12.16 -11.90 5.18
CA ALA A 121 11.90 -10.49 4.94
C ALA A 121 12.08 -10.18 3.45
N LEU A 122 11.02 -9.68 2.80
CA LEU A 122 11.02 -9.27 1.40
C LEU A 122 10.88 -7.76 1.30
N PHE A 123 11.86 -7.14 0.67
CA PHE A 123 11.89 -5.72 0.35
C PHE A 123 11.75 -5.58 -1.16
N PHE A 124 10.75 -4.82 -1.63
CA PHE A 124 10.45 -4.70 -3.06
C PHE A 124 10.14 -3.25 -3.44
N PRO A 125 10.41 -2.84 -4.70
CA PRO A 125 10.18 -1.48 -5.18
C PRO A 125 8.81 -1.32 -5.84
N ARG A 126 8.42 -0.05 -6.12
CA ARG A 126 7.30 0.36 -6.98
C ARG A 126 5.92 -0.07 -6.49
N GLU A 127 5.70 -0.03 -5.17
CA GLU A 127 4.36 -0.16 -4.60
C GLU A 127 3.48 1.06 -4.92
N GLU A 128 4.06 2.25 -4.84
CA GLU A 128 3.41 3.55 -5.02
C GLU A 128 3.03 3.88 -6.48
N LEU A 129 3.27 2.95 -7.39
CA LEU A 129 2.97 3.07 -8.81
C LEU A 129 1.76 2.22 -9.21
N PRO A 130 1.18 2.45 -10.40
CA PRO A 130 0.14 1.56 -10.92
C PRO A 130 0.60 0.10 -10.92
N SER A 131 -0.32 -0.84 -10.62
CA SER A 131 -0.03 -2.29 -10.54
C SER A 131 0.62 -2.88 -11.80
N THR A 132 0.50 -2.22 -12.94
CA THR A 132 1.19 -2.58 -14.19
C THR A 132 2.71 -2.42 -14.11
N GLU A 133 3.21 -1.66 -13.13
CA GLU A 133 4.64 -1.44 -12.87
C GLU A 133 5.15 -2.23 -11.65
N SER A 134 4.30 -3.04 -11.02
CA SER A 134 4.65 -3.83 -9.84
C SER A 134 5.88 -4.71 -10.08
N ALA A 135 6.86 -4.65 -9.18
CA ALA A 135 7.99 -5.57 -9.15
C ALA A 135 7.64 -6.88 -8.44
N LEU A 136 6.61 -6.86 -7.60
CA LEU A 136 6.19 -8.00 -6.79
C LEU A 136 5.53 -9.09 -7.67
N VAL A 137 4.65 -8.71 -8.59
CA VAL A 137 3.95 -9.67 -9.47
C VAL A 137 4.92 -10.56 -10.26
N PRO A 138 5.92 -10.04 -11.02
CA PRO A 138 6.89 -10.88 -11.70
C PRO A 138 7.72 -11.76 -10.77
N LEU A 139 7.98 -11.30 -9.54
CA LEU A 139 8.70 -12.06 -8.53
C LEU A 139 7.87 -13.25 -8.04
N LEU A 140 6.60 -13.05 -7.74
CA LEU A 140 5.68 -14.12 -7.31
C LEU A 140 5.41 -15.12 -8.43
N GLN A 141 5.28 -14.68 -9.69
CA GLN A 141 5.10 -15.54 -10.86
C GLN A 141 6.21 -16.59 -11.03
N ARG A 142 7.45 -16.23 -10.69
CA ARG A 142 8.61 -17.16 -10.76
C ARG A 142 8.87 -17.94 -9.48
N SER A 143 7.96 -17.86 -8.49
CA SER A 143 8.08 -18.52 -7.18
C SER A 143 9.43 -18.24 -6.50
N ALA A 144 9.88 -16.99 -6.54
CA ALA A 144 11.16 -16.57 -6.01
C ALA A 144 11.21 -16.54 -4.47
N VAL A 145 10.05 -16.58 -3.82
CA VAL A 145 9.90 -16.65 -2.36
C VAL A 145 8.86 -17.71 -2.00
N GLU A 146 9.05 -18.34 -0.84
CA GLU A 146 8.15 -19.32 -0.27
C GLU A 146 7.73 -18.89 1.13
N ALA A 147 6.44 -19.00 1.44
CA ALA A 147 5.89 -18.73 2.76
C ALA A 147 4.50 -19.40 2.89
N GLU A 148 4.10 -19.71 4.11
CA GLU A 148 2.74 -20.15 4.43
C GLU A 148 1.81 -18.95 4.72
N PHE A 149 2.39 -17.83 5.15
CA PHE A 149 1.66 -16.63 5.53
C PHE A 149 2.50 -15.36 5.32
N VAL A 150 1.84 -14.28 4.91
CA VAL A 150 2.50 -12.99 4.68
C VAL A 150 1.94 -11.93 5.62
N VAL A 151 2.83 -11.17 6.24
CA VAL A 151 2.51 -9.93 6.94
C VAL A 151 3.08 -8.78 6.11
N MET A 152 2.20 -8.06 5.42
CA MET A 152 2.55 -6.81 4.73
C MET A 152 2.65 -5.70 5.77
N MET A 153 3.82 -5.09 5.87
CA MET A 153 4.16 -4.17 6.96
C MET A 153 3.68 -2.72 6.72
N GLU A 154 2.57 -2.57 6.00
CA GLU A 154 1.89 -1.31 5.69
C GLU A 154 1.51 -0.50 6.93
N PRO A 155 1.35 0.83 6.81
CA PRO A 155 0.82 1.66 7.90
C PRO A 155 -0.58 1.20 8.34
N THR A 156 -0.70 0.79 9.61
CA THR A 156 -1.96 0.33 10.21
C THR A 156 -2.20 0.86 11.62
N ASP A 157 -1.40 1.83 12.06
CA ASP A 157 -1.44 2.31 13.46
C ASP A 157 -1.18 1.23 14.52
N GLY A 158 -0.57 0.08 14.12
CA GLY A 158 -0.34 -1.07 14.99
C GLY A 158 -1.56 -1.98 15.15
N GLU A 159 -2.61 -1.80 14.36
CA GLU A 159 -3.75 -2.72 14.28
C GLU A 159 -3.50 -3.78 13.19
N LEU A 160 -4.23 -4.90 13.24
CA LEU A 160 -4.25 -5.85 12.13
C LEU A 160 -5.35 -5.45 11.14
N HIS A 161 -4.97 -5.10 9.91
CA HIS A 161 -5.94 -4.84 8.86
C HIS A 161 -6.05 -6.06 7.93
N ALA A 162 -7.24 -6.66 7.89
CA ALA A 162 -7.50 -7.87 7.10
C ALA A 162 -8.17 -7.54 5.76
N GLY A 163 -7.75 -8.27 4.71
CA GLY A 163 -8.16 -8.01 3.34
C GLY A 163 -7.73 -6.63 2.83
N CYS A 164 -8.15 -6.27 1.64
CA CYS A 164 -8.10 -4.90 1.14
C CYS A 164 -9.12 -4.69 0.03
N VAL A 165 -9.55 -3.45 -0.20
CA VAL A 165 -10.42 -3.11 -1.34
C VAL A 165 -9.65 -3.16 -2.65
N GLY A 166 -10.34 -3.56 -3.73
CA GLY A 166 -9.81 -3.41 -5.08
C GLY A 166 -9.86 -1.95 -5.56
N ASN A 167 -9.14 -1.65 -6.61
CA ASN A 167 -8.97 -0.29 -7.13
C ASN A 167 -9.09 -0.27 -8.65
N ILE A 168 -10.17 0.32 -9.18
CA ILE A 168 -10.32 0.59 -10.61
C ILE A 168 -10.10 2.07 -10.86
N ASN A 169 -9.27 2.37 -11.87
CA ASN A 169 -9.14 3.68 -12.47
C ASN A 169 -9.74 3.66 -13.87
N ALA A 170 -10.49 4.69 -14.23
CA ALA A 170 -11.13 4.79 -15.53
C ALA A 170 -11.18 6.24 -16.04
N VAL A 171 -11.23 6.38 -17.36
CA VAL A 171 -11.52 7.64 -18.03
C VAL A 171 -12.94 7.58 -18.58
N TRP A 172 -13.75 8.56 -18.22
CA TRP A 172 -15.14 8.69 -18.63
C TRP A 172 -15.29 9.86 -19.60
N THR A 173 -15.51 9.55 -20.87
CA THR A 173 -15.55 10.53 -21.96
C THR A 173 -16.98 10.81 -22.37
N PHE A 174 -17.34 12.08 -22.36
CA PHE A 174 -18.61 12.59 -22.85
C PHE A 174 -18.38 13.29 -24.18
N ARG A 175 -19.16 12.94 -25.19
CA ARG A 175 -19.12 13.53 -26.53
C ARG A 175 -20.37 14.32 -26.80
N GLY A 176 -20.20 15.41 -27.50
CA GLY A 176 -21.26 16.28 -27.98
C GLY A 176 -20.95 16.81 -29.39
N GLN A 177 -21.36 18.03 -29.68
CA GLN A 177 -21.10 18.71 -30.93
C GLN A 177 -20.69 20.16 -30.65
N SER A 178 -19.56 20.58 -31.17
CA SER A 178 -19.09 21.95 -30.99
C SER A 178 -19.97 22.98 -31.67
N GLY A 179 -19.98 24.19 -31.13
CA GLY A 179 -20.73 25.32 -31.70
C GLY A 179 -20.43 26.64 -31.01
N HIS A 180 -21.04 27.70 -31.54
CA HIS A 180 -20.89 29.04 -30.98
C HIS A 180 -21.69 29.19 -29.69
N SER A 181 -21.10 29.65 -28.59
CA SER A 181 -21.77 29.80 -27.28
C SER A 181 -23.03 30.68 -27.31
N ALA A 182 -23.14 31.61 -28.24
CA ALA A 182 -24.35 32.43 -28.43
C ALA A 182 -25.51 31.69 -29.17
N ARG A 183 -25.28 30.48 -29.66
CA ARG A 183 -26.25 29.64 -30.36
C ARG A 183 -26.30 28.21 -29.84
N PRO A 184 -26.57 28.01 -28.53
CA PRO A 184 -26.49 26.71 -27.92
C PRO A 184 -27.47 25.68 -28.51
N TRP A 185 -28.55 26.14 -29.16
CA TRP A 185 -29.53 25.25 -29.82
C TRP A 185 -28.97 24.56 -31.08
N ALA A 186 -27.81 25.02 -31.63
CA ALA A 186 -27.14 24.45 -32.80
C ALA A 186 -25.91 23.58 -32.39
N ALA A 187 -25.78 23.25 -31.13
CA ALA A 187 -24.64 22.50 -30.57
C ALA A 187 -25.14 21.49 -29.50
N ASP A 188 -24.22 20.65 -29.09
CA ASP A 188 -24.46 19.71 -27.98
C ASP A 188 -23.28 19.81 -27.02
N ASN A 189 -23.53 20.29 -25.80
CA ASN A 189 -22.46 20.61 -24.86
C ASN A 189 -21.99 19.38 -24.06
N ALA A 190 -20.80 18.90 -24.36
CA ALA A 190 -20.18 17.76 -23.64
C ALA A 190 -19.98 18.04 -22.15
N ILE A 191 -19.69 19.29 -21.74
CA ILE A 191 -19.59 19.65 -20.32
C ILE A 191 -20.95 19.49 -19.61
N THR A 192 -22.05 19.87 -20.26
CA THR A 192 -23.39 19.67 -19.68
C THR A 192 -23.70 18.18 -19.51
N ARG A 193 -23.36 17.34 -20.49
CA ARG A 193 -23.50 15.88 -20.39
C ARG A 193 -22.65 15.33 -19.26
N ALA A 194 -21.39 15.76 -19.15
CA ALA A 194 -20.48 15.35 -18.06
C ALA A 194 -21.03 15.76 -16.69
N ALA A 195 -21.54 16.98 -16.55
CA ALA A 195 -22.12 17.47 -15.31
C ALA A 195 -23.30 16.58 -14.83
N LEU A 196 -24.17 16.17 -15.76
CA LEU A 196 -25.30 15.27 -15.44
C LEU A 196 -24.80 13.86 -15.07
N GLY A 197 -23.83 13.31 -15.79
CA GLY A 197 -23.25 12.02 -15.48
C GLY A 197 -22.56 12.01 -14.11
N VAL A 198 -21.71 13.01 -13.84
CA VAL A 198 -21.01 13.17 -12.56
C VAL A 198 -21.99 13.37 -11.40
N ALA A 199 -23.03 14.18 -11.57
CA ALA A 199 -24.07 14.34 -10.55
C ALA A 199 -24.83 13.03 -10.30
N GLY A 200 -25.10 12.25 -11.35
CA GLY A 200 -25.67 10.90 -11.23
C GLY A 200 -24.79 9.97 -10.42
N LEU A 201 -23.49 9.89 -10.73
CA LEU A 201 -22.53 9.08 -9.98
C LEU A 201 -22.40 9.53 -8.52
N ALA A 202 -22.35 10.85 -8.29
CA ALA A 202 -22.26 11.42 -6.93
C ALA A 202 -23.51 11.14 -6.07
N SER A 203 -24.65 10.81 -6.69
CA SER A 203 -25.87 10.43 -5.97
C SER A 203 -25.92 8.94 -5.58
N VAL A 204 -24.99 8.12 -6.08
CA VAL A 204 -24.91 6.70 -5.71
C VAL A 204 -24.47 6.59 -4.26
N PRO A 205 -25.24 5.91 -3.41
CA PRO A 205 -24.85 5.75 -2.02
C PRO A 205 -23.62 4.86 -1.88
N VAL A 206 -22.82 5.14 -0.87
CA VAL A 206 -21.75 4.23 -0.43
C VAL A 206 -22.35 2.88 -0.07
N LEU A 207 -21.81 1.80 -0.62
CA LEU A 207 -22.32 0.44 -0.38
C LEU A 207 -21.47 -0.25 0.69
N PRO A 208 -22.02 -0.50 1.90
CA PRO A 208 -21.36 -1.33 2.89
C PRO A 208 -21.43 -2.80 2.49
N VAL A 209 -20.32 -3.52 2.60
CA VAL A 209 -20.19 -4.94 2.35
C VAL A 209 -19.58 -5.61 3.57
N GLN A 210 -20.27 -6.59 4.14
CA GLN A 210 -19.91 -7.23 5.40
C GLN A 210 -19.10 -8.51 5.16
N PHE A 211 -17.97 -8.64 5.88
CA PHE A 211 -17.17 -9.86 5.97
C PHE A 211 -16.87 -10.14 7.45
N HIS A 212 -17.44 -11.16 8.05
CA HIS A 212 -17.42 -11.39 9.49
C HIS A 212 -17.85 -10.11 10.25
N GLU A 213 -17.03 -9.63 11.17
CA GLU A 213 -17.25 -8.38 11.92
C GLU A 213 -16.78 -7.12 11.15
N LEU A 214 -16.16 -7.28 9.97
CA LEU A 214 -15.58 -6.18 9.20
C LEU A 214 -16.55 -5.63 8.18
N THR A 215 -16.60 -4.30 8.04
CA THR A 215 -17.40 -3.61 7.03
C THR A 215 -16.49 -2.88 6.05
N PHE A 216 -16.44 -3.34 4.80
CA PHE A 216 -15.81 -2.61 3.70
C PHE A 216 -16.82 -1.70 3.02
N PHE A 217 -16.35 -0.63 2.40
CA PHE A 217 -17.21 0.29 1.67
C PHE A 217 -16.84 0.35 0.19
N GLU A 218 -17.83 0.08 -0.69
CA GLU A 218 -17.65 0.34 -2.11
C GLU A 218 -17.98 1.80 -2.40
N VAL A 219 -17.05 2.50 -3.05
CA VAL A 219 -17.17 3.93 -3.34
C VAL A 219 -16.65 4.25 -4.73
N ALA A 220 -17.39 5.05 -5.50
CA ALA A 220 -16.96 5.60 -6.78
C ALA A 220 -16.82 7.12 -6.65
N SER A 221 -15.69 7.66 -7.10
CA SER A 221 -15.40 9.08 -7.02
C SER A 221 -14.86 9.60 -8.34
N VAL A 222 -15.32 10.79 -8.75
CA VAL A 222 -14.68 11.55 -9.82
C VAL A 222 -13.54 12.36 -9.20
N THR A 223 -12.33 12.15 -9.68
CA THR A 223 -11.12 12.79 -9.13
C THR A 223 -10.59 13.95 -9.98
N GLN A 224 -10.92 13.94 -11.26
CA GLN A 224 -10.56 15.02 -12.21
C GLN A 224 -11.67 15.20 -13.24
N ILE A 225 -11.81 16.41 -13.77
CA ILE A 225 -12.68 16.70 -14.91
C ILE A 225 -12.04 17.77 -15.78
N SER A 226 -12.10 17.62 -17.12
CA SER A 226 -11.52 18.55 -18.06
C SER A 226 -12.38 18.65 -19.33
N GLY A 227 -12.58 19.88 -19.82
CA GLY A 227 -13.31 20.14 -21.05
C GLY A 227 -13.32 21.64 -21.42
N GLY A 228 -13.53 21.90 -22.70
CA GLY A 228 -13.53 23.27 -23.24
C GLY A 228 -12.18 23.76 -23.74
N ILE A 229 -12.20 24.63 -24.78
CA ILE A 229 -11.00 25.16 -25.43
C ILE A 229 -11.01 26.71 -25.49
N ALA A 230 -12.18 27.34 -25.44
CA ALA A 230 -12.34 28.82 -25.50
C ALA A 230 -13.72 29.22 -24.93
N ASN A 231 -13.80 30.47 -24.42
CA ASN A 231 -15.02 30.96 -23.76
C ASN A 231 -16.25 31.10 -24.71
N ASN A 232 -16.03 31.19 -26.00
CA ASN A 232 -17.09 31.35 -27.00
C ASN A 232 -17.37 30.08 -27.82
N VAL A 233 -16.79 28.93 -27.41
CA VAL A 233 -16.98 27.61 -28.06
C VAL A 233 -17.66 26.66 -27.10
N ILE A 234 -18.78 26.07 -27.54
CA ILE A 234 -19.40 24.92 -26.83
C ILE A 234 -18.51 23.71 -27.10
N PRO A 235 -18.01 23.02 -26.08
CA PRO A 235 -17.09 21.91 -26.28
C PRO A 235 -17.81 20.64 -26.76
N GLU A 236 -17.15 19.93 -27.69
CA GLU A 236 -17.61 18.62 -28.17
C GLU A 236 -17.09 17.46 -27.38
N THR A 237 -16.12 17.68 -26.45
CA THR A 237 -15.55 16.63 -25.60
C THR A 237 -15.36 17.15 -24.18
N CYS A 238 -15.71 16.32 -23.20
CA CYS A 238 -15.37 16.48 -21.79
C CYS A 238 -14.97 15.12 -21.23
N THR A 239 -13.91 15.07 -20.44
CA THR A 239 -13.41 13.84 -19.82
C THR A 239 -13.43 13.96 -18.29
N ALA A 240 -13.70 12.86 -17.60
CA ALA A 240 -13.61 12.76 -16.15
C ALA A 240 -12.79 11.52 -15.78
N SER A 241 -11.89 11.64 -14.81
CA SER A 241 -11.23 10.51 -14.19
C SER A 241 -12.09 9.95 -13.07
N VAL A 242 -12.35 8.65 -13.09
CA VAL A 242 -13.16 7.95 -12.10
C VAL A 242 -12.27 6.94 -11.37
N ASN A 243 -12.33 6.96 -10.04
CA ASN A 243 -11.75 5.94 -9.17
C ASN A 243 -12.87 5.14 -8.50
N PHE A 244 -12.83 3.83 -8.56
CA PHE A 244 -13.76 2.93 -7.89
C PHE A 244 -13.04 1.99 -6.95
N ARG A 245 -13.40 2.04 -5.68
CA ARG A 245 -12.95 1.11 -4.66
C ARG A 245 -14.04 0.08 -4.42
N TYR A 246 -13.71 -1.21 -4.57
CA TYR A 246 -14.68 -2.28 -4.39
C TYR A 246 -14.23 -3.29 -3.34
N ALA A 247 -15.21 -3.84 -2.62
CA ALA A 247 -14.97 -4.75 -1.51
C ALA A 247 -14.40 -6.11 -1.97
N PRO A 248 -13.74 -6.87 -1.07
CA PRO A 248 -13.46 -8.28 -1.30
C PRO A 248 -14.70 -9.07 -1.74
N GLY A 249 -14.49 -10.20 -2.42
CA GLY A 249 -15.56 -11.08 -2.89
C GLY A 249 -16.09 -10.76 -4.29
N ARG A 250 -15.73 -9.62 -4.89
CA ARG A 250 -15.94 -9.38 -6.33
C ARG A 250 -14.70 -9.79 -7.12
N THR A 251 -14.92 -10.42 -8.29
CA THR A 251 -13.84 -10.54 -9.27
C THR A 251 -13.57 -9.17 -9.92
N PRO A 252 -12.38 -8.97 -10.50
CA PRO A 252 -12.09 -7.76 -11.27
C PRO A 252 -13.13 -7.46 -12.35
N GLU A 253 -13.61 -8.48 -13.05
CA GLU A 253 -14.62 -8.36 -14.11
C GLU A 253 -15.99 -7.93 -13.58
N GLU A 254 -16.43 -8.49 -12.45
CA GLU A 254 -17.68 -8.07 -11.77
C GLU A 254 -17.60 -6.63 -11.29
N ALA A 255 -16.43 -6.20 -10.78
CA ALA A 255 -16.19 -4.83 -10.36
C ALA A 255 -16.25 -3.86 -11.55
N GLU A 256 -15.64 -4.22 -12.70
CA GLU A 256 -15.74 -3.41 -13.92
C GLU A 256 -17.18 -3.30 -14.43
N GLN A 257 -17.93 -4.40 -14.46
CA GLN A 257 -19.34 -4.40 -14.84
C GLN A 257 -20.15 -3.48 -13.90
N ARG A 258 -19.86 -3.54 -12.60
CA ARG A 258 -20.49 -2.64 -11.61
C ARG A 258 -20.18 -1.19 -11.93
N LEU A 259 -18.91 -0.82 -12.13
CA LEU A 259 -18.53 0.56 -12.45
C LEU A 259 -19.19 1.03 -13.76
N ARG A 260 -19.20 0.19 -14.82
CA ARG A 260 -19.89 0.52 -16.09
C ARG A 260 -21.39 0.77 -15.90
N SER A 261 -22.04 0.05 -14.99
CA SER A 261 -23.47 0.25 -14.67
C SER A 261 -23.73 1.58 -13.93
N LEU A 262 -22.73 2.12 -13.26
CA LEU A 262 -22.82 3.40 -12.54
C LEU A 262 -22.52 4.61 -13.45
N CYS A 263 -21.61 4.44 -14.42
CA CYS A 263 -21.15 5.49 -15.31
C CYS A 263 -22.05 5.58 -16.57
N VAL A 264 -23.18 6.23 -16.46
CA VAL A 264 -24.19 6.33 -17.54
C VAL A 264 -24.01 7.62 -18.35
N GLY A 265 -24.21 7.55 -19.67
CA GLY A 265 -24.28 8.73 -20.54
C GLY A 265 -22.95 9.15 -21.18
N GLY A 266 -21.88 8.37 -21.02
CA GLY A 266 -20.59 8.57 -21.68
C GLY A 266 -19.91 7.24 -21.98
N GLU A 267 -18.75 7.27 -22.63
CA GLU A 267 -17.89 6.13 -22.91
C GLU A 267 -16.92 5.95 -21.74
N LEU A 268 -16.89 4.77 -21.11
CA LEU A 268 -15.98 4.45 -20.01
C LEU A 268 -14.86 3.53 -20.48
N GLU A 269 -13.62 4.00 -20.37
CA GLU A 269 -12.40 3.25 -20.62
C GLU A 269 -11.75 2.92 -19.26
N ILE A 270 -11.56 1.63 -18.98
CA ILE A 270 -10.82 1.18 -17.79
C ILE A 270 -9.33 1.32 -18.09
N THR A 271 -8.62 2.07 -17.27
CA THR A 271 -7.17 2.32 -17.41
C THR A 271 -6.32 1.49 -16.43
N GLY A 272 -6.95 0.90 -15.42
CA GLY A 272 -6.31 0.00 -14.48
C GLY A 272 -7.33 -0.66 -13.56
N ASN A 273 -7.07 -1.91 -13.20
CA ASN A 273 -7.90 -2.67 -12.26
C ASN A 273 -7.00 -3.58 -11.41
N ALA A 274 -6.76 -3.16 -10.17
CA ALA A 274 -6.07 -3.95 -9.16
C ALA A 274 -7.11 -4.68 -8.30
N GLY A 275 -7.01 -6.01 -8.21
CA GLY A 275 -7.95 -6.87 -7.48
C GLY A 275 -8.02 -6.54 -5.99
N SER A 276 -9.12 -6.90 -5.33
CA SER A 276 -9.23 -6.89 -3.87
C SER A 276 -8.56 -8.12 -3.26
N ALA A 277 -8.19 -8.07 -1.96
CA ALA A 277 -7.70 -9.24 -1.23
C ALA A 277 -8.80 -9.85 -0.36
N PRO A 278 -8.87 -11.19 -0.25
CA PRO A 278 -9.76 -11.85 0.69
C PRO A 278 -9.37 -11.55 2.14
N VAL A 279 -10.35 -11.65 3.03
CA VAL A 279 -10.12 -11.54 4.48
C VAL A 279 -9.53 -12.87 4.98
N ALA A 280 -8.27 -12.88 5.39
CA ALA A 280 -7.52 -14.09 5.79
C ALA A 280 -7.50 -14.31 7.32
N LEU A 281 -8.56 -13.90 8.04
CA LEU A 281 -8.62 -13.97 9.51
C LEU A 281 -8.69 -15.41 10.06
N ASP A 282 -9.26 -16.34 9.29
CA ASP A 282 -9.39 -17.74 9.73
C ASP A 282 -8.05 -18.49 9.67
N HIS A 283 -6.99 -17.89 9.12
CA HIS A 283 -5.68 -18.51 9.04
C HIS A 283 -5.03 -18.58 10.42
N PRO A 284 -4.43 -19.74 10.83
CA PRO A 284 -3.85 -19.91 12.18
C PRO A 284 -2.80 -18.84 12.52
N PHE A 285 -1.97 -18.42 11.57
CA PHE A 285 -0.99 -17.36 11.78
C PHE A 285 -1.64 -15.99 12.02
N ALA A 286 -2.76 -15.67 11.36
CA ALA A 286 -3.49 -14.44 11.63
C ALA A 286 -4.00 -14.41 13.08
N GLN A 287 -4.62 -15.52 13.54
CA GLN A 287 -5.10 -15.64 14.91
C GLN A 287 -3.97 -15.56 15.94
N ARG A 288 -2.80 -16.18 15.65
CA ARG A 288 -1.63 -16.07 16.52
C ARG A 288 -1.09 -14.64 16.59
N LEU A 289 -1.03 -13.92 15.44
CA LEU A 289 -0.57 -12.53 15.40
C LEU A 289 -1.51 -11.63 16.22
N ILE A 290 -2.82 -11.79 16.07
CA ILE A 290 -3.83 -11.07 16.87
C ILE A 290 -3.58 -11.33 18.37
N ALA A 291 -3.43 -12.60 18.76
CA ALA A 291 -3.22 -12.98 20.16
C ALA A 291 -1.89 -12.45 20.72
N ALA A 292 -0.82 -12.45 19.92
CA ALA A 292 0.51 -12.00 20.34
C ALA A 292 0.55 -10.51 20.72
N GLY A 293 -0.28 -9.68 20.08
CA GLY A 293 -0.33 -8.24 20.36
C GLY A 293 -1.65 -7.76 20.96
N GLU A 294 -2.60 -8.66 21.26
CA GLU A 294 -3.98 -8.29 21.61
C GLU A 294 -4.57 -7.27 20.60
N LEU A 295 -4.28 -7.50 19.31
CA LEU A 295 -4.51 -6.52 18.26
C LEU A 295 -6.00 -6.28 17.99
N ALA A 296 -6.37 -5.02 17.85
CA ALA A 296 -7.61 -4.64 17.20
C ALA A 296 -7.57 -5.07 15.73
N VAL A 297 -8.73 -5.46 15.18
CA VAL A 297 -8.86 -5.91 13.80
C VAL A 297 -9.76 -4.95 13.03
N ALA A 298 -9.28 -4.48 11.88
CA ALA A 298 -10.01 -3.54 11.04
C ALA A 298 -9.97 -3.97 9.56
N PRO A 299 -10.89 -3.49 8.70
CA PRO A 299 -10.81 -3.68 7.27
C PRO A 299 -9.76 -2.74 6.66
N LYS A 300 -8.95 -3.19 5.69
CA LYS A 300 -8.11 -2.27 4.91
C LYS A 300 -8.93 -1.58 3.82
N GLN A 301 -9.36 -0.35 4.07
CA GLN A 301 -10.15 0.47 3.13
C GLN A 301 -9.27 1.14 2.04
N ALA A 302 -8.04 0.72 1.89
CA ALA A 302 -7.12 1.05 0.81
C ALA A 302 -6.70 -0.24 0.09
N TRP A 303 -6.22 -0.13 -1.15
CA TRP A 303 -5.54 -1.24 -1.81
C TRP A 303 -4.13 -1.37 -1.26
N THR A 304 -3.65 -2.60 -1.12
CA THR A 304 -2.26 -2.91 -0.73
C THR A 304 -1.81 -4.20 -1.41
N PRO A 305 -0.49 -4.47 -1.44
CA PRO A 305 0.08 -5.67 -2.05
C PRO A 305 -0.40 -7.01 -1.48
N VAL A 306 -1.14 -7.03 -0.37
CA VAL A 306 -1.81 -8.28 0.09
C VAL A 306 -2.71 -8.86 -1.00
N ALA A 307 -3.23 -8.03 -1.93
CA ALA A 307 -4.00 -8.48 -3.07
C ALA A 307 -3.13 -9.24 -4.08
N GLU A 308 -1.91 -8.77 -4.35
CA GLU A 308 -0.97 -9.46 -5.22
C GLU A 308 -0.52 -10.79 -4.60
N PHE A 309 -0.17 -10.81 -3.31
CA PHE A 309 0.13 -12.06 -2.61
C PHE A 309 -1.01 -13.05 -2.67
N ALA A 310 -2.25 -12.62 -2.41
CA ALA A 310 -3.43 -13.48 -2.47
C ALA A 310 -3.68 -14.05 -3.87
N GLN A 311 -3.42 -13.30 -4.93
CA GLN A 311 -3.52 -13.75 -6.32
C GLN A 311 -2.62 -14.95 -6.60
N PHE A 312 -1.48 -15.06 -5.92
CA PHE A 312 -0.54 -16.18 -6.04
C PHE A 312 -0.69 -17.23 -4.92
N GLY A 313 -1.79 -17.17 -4.18
CA GLY A 313 -2.15 -18.20 -3.19
C GLY A 313 -1.51 -18.01 -1.81
N PHE A 314 -0.92 -16.85 -1.53
CA PHE A 314 -0.39 -16.55 -0.20
C PHE A 314 -1.47 -15.87 0.66
N PRO A 315 -1.91 -16.50 1.77
CA PRO A 315 -2.72 -15.81 2.77
C PRO A 315 -1.94 -14.63 3.36
N ALA A 316 -2.55 -13.43 3.37
CA ALA A 316 -1.84 -12.21 3.76
C ALA A 316 -2.72 -11.27 4.60
N VAL A 317 -2.08 -10.53 5.52
CA VAL A 317 -2.69 -9.45 6.30
C VAL A 317 -1.76 -8.24 6.30
N ASN A 318 -2.30 -7.05 6.64
CA ASN A 318 -1.48 -5.87 6.88
C ASN A 318 -1.31 -5.66 8.39
N PHE A 319 -0.06 -5.43 8.81
CA PHE A 319 0.27 -5.04 10.18
C PHE A 319 1.59 -4.29 10.18
N GLY A 320 1.59 -3.04 10.58
CA GLY A 320 2.81 -2.24 10.68
C GLY A 320 2.69 -1.04 11.60
N PRO A 321 3.83 -0.43 11.96
CA PRO A 321 3.90 0.65 12.95
C PRO A 321 3.44 2.00 12.44
N GLY A 322 3.47 2.21 11.11
CA GLY A 322 3.13 3.49 10.50
C GLY A 322 1.68 3.88 10.66
N SER A 323 1.40 5.16 10.54
CA SER A 323 0.04 5.69 10.54
C SER A 323 -0.39 6.08 9.14
N PRO A 324 -1.54 5.56 8.64
CA PRO A 324 -2.08 5.99 7.34
C PRO A 324 -2.35 7.50 7.27
N SER A 325 -2.56 8.14 8.41
CA SER A 325 -2.81 9.59 8.48
C SER A 325 -1.56 10.45 8.29
N HIS A 326 -0.37 9.85 8.39
CA HIS A 326 0.93 10.50 8.15
C HIS A 326 1.53 10.17 6.78
N ALA A 327 1.05 9.12 6.09
CA ALA A 327 1.49 8.75 4.75
C ALA A 327 1.31 9.89 3.74
N HIS A 328 2.30 10.06 2.84
CA HIS A 328 2.29 11.01 1.72
C HIS A 328 2.23 12.51 2.15
N ARG A 329 2.55 12.81 3.37
CA ARG A 329 2.51 14.18 3.90
C ARG A 329 3.89 14.82 3.92
N ARG A 330 3.92 16.15 3.79
CA ARG A 330 5.16 16.93 3.95
C ARG A 330 5.75 16.84 5.36
N ASP A 331 4.88 16.73 6.38
CA ASP A 331 5.23 16.59 7.80
C ASP A 331 5.20 15.12 8.27
N GLU A 332 5.47 14.19 7.36
CA GLU A 332 5.49 12.77 7.66
C GLU A 332 6.45 12.43 8.80
N SER A 333 5.99 11.58 9.70
CA SER A 333 6.77 11.15 10.86
C SER A 333 6.19 9.87 11.47
N ILE A 334 7.00 9.19 12.28
CA ILE A 334 6.59 8.01 13.05
C ILE A 334 7.04 8.11 14.51
N GLU A 335 6.19 7.70 15.43
CA GLU A 335 6.51 7.60 16.85
C GLU A 335 7.41 6.38 17.11
N ILE A 336 8.48 6.57 17.89
CA ILE A 336 9.39 5.48 18.25
C ILE A 336 8.66 4.39 19.06
N ALA A 337 7.69 4.79 19.88
CA ALA A 337 6.86 3.84 20.62
C ALA A 337 6.08 2.88 19.72
N ARG A 338 5.63 3.33 18.54
CA ARG A 338 4.94 2.48 17.56
C ARG A 338 5.90 1.48 16.89
N LEU A 339 7.13 1.91 16.60
CA LEU A 339 8.17 1.02 16.10
C LEU A 339 8.46 -0.10 17.11
N LEU A 340 8.65 0.28 18.38
CA LEU A 340 8.89 -0.67 19.46
C LEU A 340 7.69 -1.62 19.65
N HIS A 341 6.46 -1.10 19.63
CA HIS A 341 5.26 -1.93 19.76
C HIS A 341 5.20 -2.99 18.65
N ALA A 342 5.33 -2.59 17.38
CA ALA A 342 5.30 -3.54 16.26
C ALA A 342 6.44 -4.58 16.37
N HIS A 343 7.64 -4.16 16.76
CA HIS A 343 8.75 -5.08 16.99
C HIS A 343 8.41 -6.12 18.07
N ARG A 344 7.86 -5.70 19.22
CA ARG A 344 7.50 -6.59 20.33
C ARG A 344 6.37 -7.56 19.99
N VAL A 345 5.36 -7.07 19.25
CA VAL A 345 4.29 -7.94 18.76
C VAL A 345 4.85 -9.04 17.86
N LEU A 346 5.75 -8.68 16.93
CA LEU A 346 6.36 -9.66 16.02
C LEU A 346 7.34 -10.59 16.75
N GLU A 347 8.08 -10.11 17.76
CA GLU A 347 8.87 -11.01 18.62
C GLU A 347 7.98 -12.05 19.33
N ALA A 348 6.86 -11.62 19.93
CA ALA A 348 5.93 -12.52 20.62
C ALA A 348 5.23 -13.48 19.63
N PHE A 349 4.93 -13.02 18.42
CA PHE A 349 4.35 -13.85 17.37
C PHE A 349 5.32 -14.93 16.87
N ALA A 350 6.63 -14.67 16.89
CA ALA A 350 7.68 -15.63 16.52
C ALA A 350 7.90 -16.74 17.54
N ALA A 351 7.55 -16.51 18.81
CA ALA A 351 7.72 -17.46 19.91
C ALA A 351 6.66 -18.57 19.88
#